data_24b8f550688380f72a9642790e8266f6
#
_entry.id   24b8f550688380f72a9642790e8266f6
#
_cell.length_a   1.000
_cell.length_b   1.000
_cell.length_c   1.000
_cell.angle_alpha   90.00
_cell.angle_beta   90.00
_cell.angle_gamma   90.00
#
_symmetry.space_group_name_H-M   'P 1'
#
loop_
_entity.id
_entity.type
_entity.pdbx_description
1 polymer ?
#
loop_
_entity_poly.entity_id
_entity_poly.type
_entity_poly.pdbx_seq_one_letter_code
_entity_poly.pdbx_strand_id
1 'polypeptide(L)'
;MSIPHLSLQDARHLQLAAQGLLTPRRARATPADLLACIRRMALLQIDTISVVARSPYLVLFSRLGHYDPRWLEQLLADGDLFEYWAHEACFVPREDYRLLRHRMLDPAAMGWKFSAQWLKTHGGEIAQIVERIRQDGPVRAADFERKGDKGNGWWDWKPEKRHLEVLFTAGQLMVRERRNFQRVYDLAERVMPEWNDERDLPSPDLARRDMVRASCRALGLVKTGWVADYYRLKRGKYDALLHQLADEGELLPVRVEGWQHGAFVHASLADELVRAQAGSLKASHTAVLSPFDPLVWDRKRASELFGFDYRIECYTPAPKRQYGYFVLPLLHRGKLVGRMDAKAHRKEGVFEVKSLYLEDGIRVTRTLAQDLGKAIQKLAEWHQTPLLRYGNVPAPLLAQWQEVAR
;
A
#
# COMPACT_ATOMS: atom_id res chain seq x y z
N MET A 1 2.21 33.05 15.83
CA MET A 1 3.45 32.55 15.17
C MET A 1 3.28 32.65 13.66
N SER A 2 4.32 33.00 12.90
CA SER A 2 4.24 33.01 11.43
C SER A 2 4.11 31.59 10.90
N ILE A 3 3.30 31.40 9.84
CA ILE A 3 3.14 30.09 9.18
C ILE A 3 4.47 29.70 8.53
N PRO A 4 5.04 28.50 8.82
CA PRO A 4 6.28 28.04 8.26
C PRO A 4 6.25 27.97 6.73
N HIS A 5 7.34 28.40 6.08
CA HIS A 5 7.57 28.25 4.64
C HIS A 5 8.56 27.11 4.39
N LEU A 6 8.20 26.20 3.51
CA LEU A 6 8.95 25.02 3.15
C LEU A 6 9.31 25.05 1.67
N SER A 7 10.49 24.58 1.32
CA SER A 7 10.80 24.23 -0.06
C SER A 7 10.01 22.97 -0.48
N LEU A 8 9.87 22.75 -1.78
CA LEU A 8 9.28 21.50 -2.30
C LEU A 8 10.12 20.28 -1.88
N GLN A 9 11.42 20.43 -1.69
CA GLN A 9 12.31 19.39 -1.19
C GLN A 9 11.96 19.02 0.27
N ASP A 10 11.76 20.01 1.15
CA ASP A 10 11.38 19.78 2.54
C ASP A 10 10.02 19.09 2.65
N ALA A 11 9.07 19.50 1.81
CA ALA A 11 7.76 18.85 1.72
C ALA A 11 7.87 17.36 1.35
N ARG A 12 8.76 17.00 0.40
CA ARG A 12 9.07 15.60 0.06
C ARG A 12 9.68 14.86 1.24
N HIS A 13 10.64 15.46 1.92
CA HIS A 13 11.33 14.85 3.06
C HIS A 13 10.37 14.58 4.23
N LEU A 14 9.44 15.49 4.51
CA LEU A 14 8.40 15.28 5.53
C LEU A 14 7.48 14.12 5.18
N GLN A 15 7.02 14.01 3.92
CA GLN A 15 6.22 12.86 3.51
C GLN A 15 7.02 11.54 3.61
N LEU A 16 8.29 11.55 3.19
CA LEU A 16 9.15 10.38 3.32
C LEU A 16 9.42 9.99 4.77
N ALA A 17 9.52 10.97 5.69
CA ALA A 17 9.65 10.72 7.12
C ALA A 17 8.39 10.00 7.67
N ALA A 18 7.19 10.52 7.37
CA ALA A 18 5.94 9.89 7.74
C ALA A 18 5.82 8.46 7.22
N GLN A 19 6.24 8.23 5.98
CA GLN A 19 6.16 6.93 5.32
C GLN A 19 7.30 5.96 5.69
N GLY A 20 8.26 6.36 6.55
CA GLY A 20 9.41 5.53 6.92
C GLY A 20 10.43 5.32 5.80
N LEU A 21 10.49 6.27 4.84
CA LEU A 21 11.36 6.22 3.66
C LEU A 21 12.42 7.35 3.63
N LEU A 22 12.55 8.14 4.71
CA LEU A 22 13.53 9.23 4.76
C LEU A 22 14.97 8.71 4.91
N THR A 23 15.16 7.77 5.84
CA THR A 23 16.46 7.15 6.14
C THR A 23 16.34 5.63 6.15
N PRO A 24 17.38 4.89 5.73
CA PRO A 24 17.33 3.43 5.74
C PRO A 24 17.32 2.90 7.18
N ARG A 25 16.57 1.84 7.42
CA ARG A 25 16.64 1.10 8.67
C ARG A 25 18.02 0.44 8.80
N ARG A 26 18.64 0.57 9.97
CA ARG A 26 19.96 -0.03 10.26
C ARG A 26 19.85 -1.35 11.03
N ALA A 27 18.87 -1.46 11.91
CA ALA A 27 18.65 -2.68 12.69
C ALA A 27 17.92 -3.76 11.89
N ARG A 28 18.18 -5.02 12.21
CA ARG A 28 17.42 -6.15 11.67
C ARG A 28 15.95 -5.99 12.05
N ALA A 29 15.05 -6.25 11.10
CA ALA A 29 13.61 -6.17 11.34
C ALA A 29 13.13 -7.32 12.24
N THR A 30 12.07 -7.06 12.99
CA THR A 30 11.33 -8.02 13.83
C THR A 30 9.85 -8.02 13.41
N PRO A 31 9.04 -9.03 13.82
CA PRO A 31 7.58 -9.01 13.60
C PRO A 31 6.90 -7.75 14.16
N ALA A 32 7.34 -7.27 15.32
CA ALA A 32 6.82 -6.04 15.93
C ALA A 32 7.11 -4.80 15.08
N ASP A 33 8.27 -4.73 14.43
CA ASP A 33 8.62 -3.65 13.50
C ASP A 33 7.75 -3.69 12.24
N LEU A 34 7.37 -4.88 11.78
CA LEU A 34 6.49 -5.04 10.64
C LEU A 34 5.09 -4.51 10.96
N LEU A 35 4.53 -4.86 12.12
CA LEU A 35 3.26 -4.32 12.59
C LEU A 35 3.33 -2.80 12.78
N ALA A 36 4.40 -2.29 13.38
CA ALA A 36 4.62 -0.84 13.55
C ALA A 36 4.73 -0.12 12.20
N CYS A 37 5.35 -0.75 11.20
CA CYS A 37 5.41 -0.23 9.83
C CYS A 37 4.01 -0.13 9.19
N ILE A 38 3.16 -1.16 9.36
CA ILE A 38 1.78 -1.14 8.85
C ILE A 38 0.95 -0.08 9.61
N ARG A 39 1.06 -0.01 10.94
CA ARG A 39 0.40 1.03 11.77
C ARG A 39 0.79 2.44 11.36
N ARG A 40 2.03 2.66 10.98
CA ARG A 40 2.52 3.96 10.47
C ARG A 40 1.81 4.35 9.17
N MET A 41 1.66 3.39 8.25
CA MET A 41 0.98 3.59 6.96
C MET A 41 -0.54 3.51 7.08
N ALA A 42 -1.08 2.98 8.19
CA ALA A 42 -2.49 2.64 8.42
C ALA A 42 -3.05 1.59 7.44
N LEU A 43 -2.66 1.61 6.19
CA LEU A 43 -3.14 0.73 5.13
C LEU A 43 -1.97 0.10 4.37
N LEU A 44 -2.04 -1.21 4.12
CA LEU A 44 -1.12 -1.93 3.26
C LEU A 44 -1.90 -2.62 2.14
N GLN A 45 -1.88 -2.02 0.94
CA GLN A 45 -2.67 -2.51 -0.18
C GLN A 45 -2.24 -3.90 -0.64
N ILE A 46 -3.22 -4.76 -0.85
CA ILE A 46 -3.06 -6.12 -1.35
C ILE A 46 -3.22 -6.12 -2.86
N ASP A 47 -2.21 -6.63 -3.56
CA ASP A 47 -2.30 -6.98 -4.96
C ASP A 47 -1.69 -8.36 -5.20
N THR A 48 -2.27 -9.11 -6.14
CA THR A 48 -1.92 -10.51 -6.39
C THR A 48 -0.86 -10.69 -7.47
N ILE A 49 -0.52 -9.64 -8.22
CA ILE A 49 0.51 -9.69 -9.25
C ILE A 49 1.85 -10.04 -8.60
N SER A 50 2.50 -11.11 -9.09
CA SER A 50 3.70 -11.70 -8.50
C SER A 50 4.82 -11.89 -9.54
N VAL A 51 5.19 -10.81 -10.24
CA VAL A 51 6.29 -10.84 -11.24
C VAL A 51 7.65 -10.84 -10.54
N VAL A 52 7.81 -10.00 -9.54
CA VAL A 52 8.92 -10.01 -8.57
C VAL A 52 8.40 -10.60 -7.26
N ALA A 53 7.75 -9.80 -6.44
CA ALA A 53 7.00 -10.22 -5.27
C ALA A 53 5.65 -9.50 -5.27
N ARG A 54 4.66 -10.02 -4.53
CA ARG A 54 3.38 -9.32 -4.38
C ARG A 54 3.57 -7.99 -3.67
N SER A 55 2.72 -7.02 -4.01
CA SER A 55 2.82 -5.65 -3.54
C SER A 55 3.05 -5.49 -2.05
N PRO A 56 2.28 -6.10 -1.13
CA PRO A 56 2.46 -5.86 0.30
C PRO A 56 3.86 -6.22 0.78
N TYR A 57 4.45 -7.28 0.24
CA TYR A 57 5.82 -7.67 0.62
C TYR A 57 6.87 -6.67 0.12
N LEU A 58 6.69 -6.10 -1.09
CA LEU A 58 7.59 -5.08 -1.63
C LEU A 58 7.50 -3.77 -0.84
N VAL A 59 6.27 -3.35 -0.46
CA VAL A 59 6.04 -2.15 0.35
C VAL A 59 6.73 -2.26 1.71
N LEU A 60 6.65 -3.41 2.36
CA LEU A 60 7.33 -3.67 3.63
C LEU A 60 8.85 -3.75 3.44
N PHE A 61 9.32 -4.43 2.39
CA PHE A 61 10.76 -4.53 2.09
C PHE A 61 11.41 -3.17 1.87
N SER A 62 10.76 -2.27 1.16
CA SER A 62 11.29 -0.93 0.90
C SER A 62 11.57 -0.12 2.19
N ARG A 63 10.92 -0.45 3.30
CA ARG A 63 11.04 0.23 4.60
C ARG A 63 11.87 -0.54 5.62
N LEU A 64 11.69 -1.84 5.66
CA LEU A 64 12.28 -2.72 6.67
C LEU A 64 13.61 -3.33 6.22
N GLY A 65 13.87 -3.37 4.89
CA GLY A 65 14.95 -4.17 4.32
C GLY A 65 14.65 -5.66 4.43
N HIS A 66 15.66 -6.45 4.73
CA HIS A 66 15.52 -7.91 4.83
C HIS A 66 14.65 -8.30 6.03
N TYR A 67 13.52 -8.97 5.75
CA TYR A 67 12.60 -9.52 6.76
C TYR A 67 12.01 -10.85 6.26
N ASP A 68 11.38 -11.63 7.15
CA ASP A 68 10.68 -12.85 6.77
C ASP A 68 9.24 -12.54 6.29
N PRO A 69 8.90 -12.78 5.01
CA PRO A 69 7.56 -12.51 4.48
C PRO A 69 6.43 -13.22 5.22
N ARG A 70 6.70 -14.36 5.88
CA ARG A 70 5.71 -15.14 6.65
C ARG A 70 5.15 -14.37 7.84
N TRP A 71 5.89 -13.40 8.38
CA TRP A 71 5.40 -12.57 9.49
C TRP A 71 4.13 -11.78 9.15
N LEU A 72 3.96 -11.37 7.89
CA LEU A 72 2.73 -10.68 7.47
C LEU A 72 1.51 -11.61 7.56
N GLU A 73 1.66 -12.85 7.10
CA GLU A 73 0.59 -13.85 7.15
C GLU A 73 0.31 -14.26 8.62
N GLN A 74 1.35 -14.32 9.44
CA GLN A 74 1.23 -14.61 10.87
C GLN A 74 0.47 -13.52 11.62
N LEU A 75 0.78 -12.23 11.40
CA LEU A 75 0.06 -11.12 12.02
C LEU A 75 -1.43 -11.10 11.65
N LEU A 76 -1.78 -11.53 10.43
CA LEU A 76 -3.19 -11.70 10.06
C LEU A 76 -3.83 -12.88 10.81
N ALA A 77 -3.16 -14.02 10.90
CA ALA A 77 -3.65 -15.23 11.58
C ALA A 77 -3.78 -15.02 13.10
N ASP A 78 -2.86 -14.25 13.70
CA ASP A 78 -2.88 -13.90 15.13
C ASP A 78 -3.93 -12.82 15.45
N GLY A 79 -4.50 -12.18 14.42
CA GLY A 79 -5.54 -11.16 14.57
C GLY A 79 -5.01 -9.77 14.92
N ASP A 80 -3.71 -9.50 14.75
CA ASP A 80 -3.14 -8.14 14.85
C ASP A 80 -3.53 -7.27 13.65
N LEU A 81 -3.86 -7.92 12.54
CA LEU A 81 -4.35 -7.32 11.31
C LEU A 81 -5.69 -7.96 10.93
N PHE A 82 -6.46 -7.23 10.15
CA PHE A 82 -7.57 -7.77 9.38
C PHE A 82 -7.49 -7.33 7.93
N GLU A 83 -8.25 -7.98 7.05
CA GLU A 83 -8.32 -7.62 5.63
C GLU A 83 -9.68 -7.01 5.33
N TYR A 84 -9.70 -5.85 4.66
CA TYR A 84 -10.93 -5.26 4.15
C TYR A 84 -10.67 -4.23 3.04
N TRP A 85 -11.77 -3.73 2.48
CA TRP A 85 -11.79 -2.66 1.48
C TRP A 85 -11.56 -1.29 2.14
N ALA A 86 -10.39 -0.70 1.90
CA ALA A 86 -10.02 0.63 2.37
C ALA A 86 -9.59 1.52 1.20
N HIS A 87 -8.29 1.63 0.88
CA HIS A 87 -7.87 2.21 -0.40
C HIS A 87 -8.35 1.34 -1.56
N GLU A 88 -7.99 0.09 -1.57
CA GLU A 88 -8.61 -1.06 -2.26
C GLU A 88 -8.65 -2.20 -1.22
N ALA A 89 -8.41 -3.47 -1.60
CA ALA A 89 -8.19 -4.52 -0.61
C ALA A 89 -6.89 -4.23 0.16
N CYS A 90 -6.96 -4.15 1.48
CA CYS A 90 -5.81 -3.82 2.34
C CYS A 90 -5.72 -4.74 3.54
N PHE A 91 -4.49 -4.98 4.02
CA PHE A 91 -4.26 -5.31 5.41
C PHE A 91 -4.37 -4.02 6.23
N VAL A 92 -5.08 -4.09 7.33
CA VAL A 92 -5.41 -2.96 8.20
C VAL A 92 -5.13 -3.37 9.66
N PRO A 93 -4.55 -2.51 10.50
CA PRO A 93 -4.40 -2.78 11.92
C PRO A 93 -5.74 -3.10 12.60
N ARG A 94 -5.77 -4.10 13.51
CA ARG A 94 -7.00 -4.54 14.18
C ARG A 94 -7.77 -3.40 14.84
N GLU A 95 -7.08 -2.48 15.49
CA GLU A 95 -7.66 -1.31 16.16
C GLU A 95 -8.42 -0.37 15.21
N ASP A 96 -8.12 -0.40 13.92
CA ASP A 96 -8.78 0.42 12.88
C ASP A 96 -10.04 -0.26 12.30
N TYR A 97 -10.46 -1.44 12.80
CA TYR A 97 -11.71 -2.10 12.40
C TYR A 97 -12.92 -1.17 12.55
N ARG A 98 -12.97 -0.41 13.66
CA ARG A 98 -14.00 0.58 13.95
C ARG A 98 -14.16 1.65 12.85
N LEU A 99 -13.12 1.95 12.10
CA LEU A 99 -13.15 2.95 11.02
C LEU A 99 -13.89 2.42 9.78
N LEU A 100 -13.83 1.11 9.56
CA LEU A 100 -14.34 0.48 8.34
C LEU A 100 -15.66 -0.27 8.54
N ARG A 101 -16.09 -0.49 9.79
CA ARG A 101 -17.29 -1.26 10.11
C ARG A 101 -18.56 -0.70 9.46
N HIS A 102 -18.69 0.63 9.34
CA HIS A 102 -19.82 1.25 8.63
C HIS A 102 -19.96 0.81 7.17
N ARG A 103 -18.84 0.54 6.49
CA ARG A 103 -18.85 0.03 5.11
C ARG A 103 -19.39 -1.39 5.02
N MET A 104 -19.20 -2.18 6.07
CA MET A 104 -19.73 -3.55 6.18
C MET A 104 -21.21 -3.52 6.47
N LEU A 105 -21.70 -2.56 7.24
CA LEU A 105 -23.12 -2.39 7.59
C LEU A 105 -23.93 -1.74 6.46
N ASP A 106 -23.29 -0.93 5.60
CA ASP A 106 -23.88 -0.38 4.37
C ASP A 106 -23.07 -0.84 3.14
N PRO A 107 -23.08 -2.16 2.83
CA PRO A 107 -22.27 -2.70 1.73
C PRO A 107 -22.77 -2.23 0.35
N ALA A 108 -23.99 -1.74 0.22
CA ALA A 108 -24.51 -1.19 -1.02
C ALA A 108 -23.69 0.04 -1.49
N ALA A 109 -23.13 0.81 -0.56
CA ALA A 109 -22.23 1.92 -0.86
C ALA A 109 -20.89 1.48 -1.46
N MET A 110 -20.53 0.18 -1.44
CA MET A 110 -19.27 -0.37 -1.94
C MET A 110 -19.25 -0.60 -3.47
N GLY A 111 -20.33 -0.26 -4.16
CA GLY A 111 -20.44 -0.36 -5.62
C GLY A 111 -20.25 -1.79 -6.13
N TRP A 112 -19.40 -1.99 -7.13
CA TRP A 112 -19.21 -3.30 -7.78
C TRP A 112 -18.74 -4.43 -6.85
N LYS A 113 -18.24 -4.10 -5.66
CA LYS A 113 -17.76 -5.06 -4.65
C LYS A 113 -18.90 -5.78 -3.95
N PHE A 114 -20.14 -5.28 -4.07
CA PHE A 114 -21.34 -5.84 -3.45
C PHE A 114 -22.51 -5.89 -4.43
N SER A 115 -23.37 -6.89 -4.29
CA SER A 115 -24.59 -7.03 -5.08
C SER A 115 -25.74 -7.54 -4.21
N ALA A 116 -26.65 -6.65 -3.86
CA ALA A 116 -27.89 -7.01 -3.16
C ALA A 116 -28.76 -7.99 -3.98
N GLN A 117 -28.79 -7.81 -5.32
CA GLN A 117 -29.50 -8.72 -6.22
C GLN A 117 -28.91 -10.13 -6.17
N TRP A 118 -27.57 -10.25 -6.09
CA TRP A 118 -26.92 -11.56 -5.96
C TRP A 118 -27.31 -12.27 -4.67
N LEU A 119 -27.32 -11.56 -3.54
CA LEU A 119 -27.77 -12.10 -2.24
C LEU A 119 -29.22 -12.57 -2.32
N LYS A 120 -30.10 -11.78 -2.95
CA LYS A 120 -31.52 -12.14 -3.09
C LYS A 120 -31.74 -13.39 -3.95
N THR A 121 -30.98 -13.50 -5.06
CA THR A 121 -31.10 -14.62 -6.01
C THR A 121 -30.53 -15.92 -5.46
N HIS A 122 -29.44 -15.84 -4.65
CA HIS A 122 -28.71 -17.01 -4.16
C HIS A 122 -28.79 -17.19 -2.64
N GLY A 123 -29.85 -16.65 -2.00
CA GLY A 123 -29.99 -16.67 -0.53
C GLY A 123 -29.90 -18.05 0.10
N GLY A 124 -30.49 -19.08 -0.54
CA GLY A 124 -30.43 -20.45 -0.05
C GLY A 124 -29.02 -21.05 -0.08
N GLU A 125 -28.28 -20.85 -1.19
CA GLU A 125 -26.92 -21.33 -1.35
C GLU A 125 -25.93 -20.60 -0.35
N ILE A 126 -26.15 -19.32 -0.17
CA ILE A 126 -25.40 -18.48 0.75
C ILE A 126 -25.63 -18.93 2.20
N ALA A 127 -26.88 -19.19 2.59
CA ALA A 127 -27.20 -19.71 3.93
C ALA A 127 -26.53 -21.07 4.20
N GLN A 128 -26.49 -21.97 3.20
CA GLN A 128 -25.79 -23.26 3.30
C GLN A 128 -24.27 -23.06 3.51
N ILE A 129 -23.65 -22.09 2.82
CA ILE A 129 -22.23 -21.76 3.02
C ILE A 129 -21.96 -21.24 4.43
N VAL A 130 -22.80 -20.33 4.93
CA VAL A 130 -22.65 -19.77 6.29
C VAL A 130 -22.82 -20.89 7.33
N GLU A 131 -23.82 -21.77 7.15
CA GLU A 131 -24.03 -22.89 8.07
C GLU A 131 -22.88 -23.89 8.03
N ARG A 132 -22.34 -24.22 6.84
CA ARG A 132 -21.15 -25.05 6.69
C ARG A 132 -19.96 -24.44 7.46
N ILE A 133 -19.71 -23.12 7.32
CA ILE A 133 -18.63 -22.44 8.06
C ILE A 133 -18.88 -22.52 9.56
N ARG A 134 -20.14 -22.42 10.00
CA ARG A 134 -20.50 -22.51 11.42
C ARG A 134 -20.20 -23.91 11.99
N GLN A 135 -20.50 -24.96 11.24
CA GLN A 135 -20.34 -26.36 11.66
C GLN A 135 -18.91 -26.86 11.46
N ASP A 136 -18.33 -26.65 10.27
CA ASP A 136 -17.09 -27.28 9.85
C ASP A 136 -15.85 -26.36 10.02
N GLY A 137 -16.07 -25.07 10.32
CA GLY A 137 -14.98 -24.09 10.44
C GLY A 137 -14.65 -23.34 9.16
N PRO A 138 -13.48 -22.66 9.14
CA PRO A 138 -13.08 -21.75 8.06
C PRO A 138 -12.95 -22.43 6.69
N VAL A 139 -13.29 -21.70 5.62
CA VAL A 139 -13.27 -22.22 4.24
C VAL A 139 -12.49 -21.32 3.28
N ARG A 140 -12.00 -21.91 2.19
CA ARG A 140 -11.45 -21.21 1.02
C ARG A 140 -12.39 -21.39 -0.18
N ALA A 141 -12.33 -20.49 -1.12
CA ALA A 141 -13.05 -20.68 -2.39
C ALA A 141 -12.64 -21.96 -3.13
N ALA A 142 -11.42 -22.47 -2.88
CA ALA A 142 -10.92 -23.72 -3.46
C ALA A 142 -11.56 -24.98 -2.84
N ASP A 143 -12.12 -24.89 -1.63
CA ASP A 143 -12.69 -26.04 -0.91
C ASP A 143 -14.12 -26.40 -1.41
N PHE A 144 -14.62 -25.64 -2.37
CA PHE A 144 -15.87 -25.93 -3.06
C PHE A 144 -15.61 -26.61 -4.41
N GLU A 145 -16.31 -27.72 -4.67
CA GLU A 145 -16.22 -28.43 -5.94
C GLU A 145 -16.72 -27.57 -7.10
N ARG A 146 -16.12 -27.72 -8.26
CA ARG A 146 -16.55 -27.04 -9.46
C ARG A 146 -17.76 -27.77 -10.08
N LYS A 147 -18.98 -27.24 -9.92
CA LYS A 147 -20.15 -27.72 -10.63
C LYS A 147 -20.23 -27.06 -12.01
N GLY A 148 -20.01 -27.83 -13.10
CA GLY A 148 -20.18 -27.39 -14.49
C GLY A 148 -18.86 -27.15 -15.28
N ASP A 149 -19.03 -26.91 -16.59
CA ASP A 149 -17.96 -26.71 -17.55
C ASP A 149 -17.11 -25.47 -17.26
N LYS A 150 -15.86 -25.50 -17.73
CA LYS A 150 -14.96 -24.35 -17.65
C LYS A 150 -15.56 -23.19 -18.45
N GLY A 151 -16.05 -22.16 -17.77
CA GLY A 151 -16.44 -20.92 -18.42
C GLY A 151 -15.31 -20.32 -19.25
N ASN A 152 -15.64 -19.70 -20.39
CA ASN A 152 -14.68 -19.21 -21.39
C ASN A 152 -14.12 -17.79 -21.10
N GLY A 153 -14.38 -17.21 -19.91
CA GLY A 153 -14.03 -15.83 -19.60
C GLY A 153 -13.06 -15.67 -18.44
N TRP A 154 -12.15 -14.67 -18.54
CA TRP A 154 -11.24 -14.24 -17.46
C TRP A 154 -11.97 -13.85 -16.16
N TRP A 155 -13.25 -13.49 -16.25
CA TRP A 155 -14.12 -13.03 -15.15
C TRP A 155 -15.15 -14.07 -14.70
N ASP A 156 -15.13 -15.30 -15.24
CA ASP A 156 -16.03 -16.38 -14.86
C ASP A 156 -15.63 -16.96 -13.49
N TRP A 157 -16.07 -16.30 -12.45
CA TRP A 157 -15.86 -16.76 -11.09
C TRP A 157 -16.82 -17.90 -10.77
N LYS A 158 -16.32 -18.89 -10.01
CA LYS A 158 -17.18 -19.87 -9.37
C LYS A 158 -18.26 -19.12 -8.55
N PRO A 159 -19.55 -19.53 -8.61
CA PRO A 159 -20.61 -18.92 -7.78
C PRO A 159 -20.21 -18.81 -6.31
N GLU A 160 -19.62 -19.85 -5.74
CA GLU A 160 -19.20 -19.92 -4.34
C GLU A 160 -18.14 -18.85 -4.00
N LYS A 161 -17.23 -18.59 -4.92
CA LYS A 161 -16.28 -17.47 -4.72
C LYS A 161 -17.01 -16.13 -4.63
N ARG A 162 -18.01 -15.92 -5.46
CA ARG A 162 -18.82 -14.68 -5.43
C ARG A 162 -19.68 -14.61 -4.17
N HIS A 163 -20.23 -15.73 -3.69
CA HIS A 163 -20.93 -15.78 -2.40
C HIS A 163 -20.01 -15.33 -1.26
N LEU A 164 -18.80 -15.89 -1.18
CA LEU A 164 -17.81 -15.53 -0.15
C LEU A 164 -17.42 -14.06 -0.22
N GLU A 165 -17.18 -13.52 -1.43
CA GLU A 165 -16.79 -12.10 -1.59
C GLU A 165 -17.92 -11.13 -1.21
N VAL A 166 -19.19 -11.47 -1.49
CA VAL A 166 -20.34 -10.66 -1.10
C VAL A 166 -20.54 -10.69 0.41
N LEU A 167 -20.43 -11.85 1.05
CA LEU A 167 -20.50 -12.01 2.51
C LEU A 167 -19.34 -11.28 3.21
N PHE A 168 -18.13 -11.34 2.64
CA PHE A 168 -16.97 -10.60 3.12
C PHE A 168 -17.20 -9.08 3.04
N THR A 169 -17.73 -8.59 1.92
CA THR A 169 -18.01 -7.16 1.78
C THR A 169 -19.10 -6.68 2.74
N ALA A 170 -20.10 -7.54 3.04
CA ALA A 170 -21.13 -7.28 4.03
C ALA A 170 -20.65 -7.51 5.49
N GLY A 171 -19.40 -7.87 5.70
CA GLY A 171 -18.85 -8.10 7.03
C GLY A 171 -19.49 -9.23 7.83
N GLN A 172 -20.15 -10.17 7.12
CA GLN A 172 -20.66 -11.42 7.73
C GLN A 172 -19.52 -12.46 7.80
N LEU A 173 -18.63 -12.47 6.81
CA LEU A 173 -17.38 -13.21 6.83
C LEU A 173 -16.22 -12.26 6.88
N MET A 174 -15.13 -12.70 7.50
CA MET A 174 -13.83 -12.03 7.48
C MET A 174 -12.73 -13.00 7.06
N VAL A 175 -11.60 -12.47 6.64
CA VAL A 175 -10.41 -13.26 6.34
C VAL A 175 -9.68 -13.54 7.65
N ARG A 176 -9.68 -14.80 8.09
CA ARG A 176 -8.98 -15.27 9.28
C ARG A 176 -7.47 -15.39 9.04
N GLU A 177 -7.09 -15.94 7.89
CA GLU A 177 -5.71 -16.16 7.48
C GLU A 177 -5.59 -16.26 5.96
N ARG A 178 -4.35 -16.34 5.45
CA ARG A 178 -4.08 -16.67 4.06
C ARG A 178 -3.26 -17.95 3.96
N ARG A 179 -3.67 -18.87 3.09
CA ARG A 179 -2.90 -20.10 2.74
C ARG A 179 -2.49 -20.01 1.28
N ASN A 180 -1.19 -19.99 1.01
CA ASN A 180 -0.65 -19.74 -0.33
C ASN A 180 -1.23 -18.47 -0.97
N PHE A 181 -1.39 -17.44 -0.15
CA PHE A 181 -2.00 -16.16 -0.49
C PHE A 181 -3.51 -16.21 -0.83
N GLN A 182 -4.16 -17.35 -0.73
CA GLN A 182 -5.62 -17.48 -0.84
C GLN A 182 -6.28 -17.12 0.49
N ARG A 183 -7.40 -16.40 0.42
CA ARG A 183 -8.21 -16.06 1.60
C ARG A 183 -8.84 -17.31 2.20
N VAL A 184 -8.73 -17.44 3.51
CA VAL A 184 -9.47 -18.38 4.34
C VAL A 184 -10.50 -17.55 5.10
N TYR A 185 -11.78 -17.81 4.83
CA TYR A 185 -12.89 -17.05 5.39
C TYR A 185 -13.45 -17.76 6.62
N ASP A 186 -13.76 -16.98 7.66
CA ASP A 186 -14.51 -17.44 8.84
C ASP A 186 -15.59 -16.42 9.21
N LEU A 187 -16.49 -16.79 10.12
CA LEU A 187 -17.52 -15.91 10.64
C LEU A 187 -16.91 -14.69 11.31
N ALA A 188 -17.49 -13.51 11.08
CA ALA A 188 -16.96 -12.26 11.64
C ALA A 188 -16.89 -12.29 13.16
N GLU A 189 -17.86 -12.90 13.84
CA GLU A 189 -17.86 -13.08 15.31
C GLU A 189 -16.72 -13.95 15.82
N ARG A 190 -16.15 -14.83 15.00
CA ARG A 190 -14.96 -15.63 15.37
C ARG A 190 -13.64 -14.92 15.11
N VAL A 191 -13.61 -14.04 14.10
CA VAL A 191 -12.39 -13.28 13.78
C VAL A 191 -12.27 -12.03 14.66
N MET A 192 -13.41 -11.43 15.05
CA MET A 192 -13.50 -10.23 15.90
C MET A 192 -14.38 -10.52 17.14
N PRO A 193 -14.01 -11.48 18.02
CA PRO A 193 -14.88 -11.95 19.09
C PRO A 193 -15.18 -10.90 20.15
N GLU A 194 -14.32 -9.90 20.32
CA GLU A 194 -14.48 -8.84 21.33
C GLU A 194 -15.29 -7.64 20.82
N TRP A 195 -15.60 -7.59 19.50
CA TRP A 195 -16.30 -6.47 18.90
C TRP A 195 -17.80 -6.53 19.15
N ASN A 196 -18.37 -5.39 19.53
CA ASN A 196 -19.81 -5.20 19.67
C ASN A 196 -20.23 -3.87 19.02
N ASP A 197 -21.10 -3.93 18.01
CA ASP A 197 -21.55 -2.75 17.25
C ASP A 197 -22.25 -1.72 18.16
N GLU A 198 -22.98 -2.14 19.20
CA GLU A 198 -23.66 -1.22 20.12
C GLU A 198 -22.71 -0.43 21.01
N ARG A 199 -21.57 -1.04 21.37
CA ARG A 199 -20.57 -0.45 22.26
C ARG A 199 -19.46 0.27 21.51
N ASP A 200 -18.97 -0.32 20.43
CA ASP A 200 -17.67 0.02 19.85
C ASP A 200 -17.78 0.80 18.53
N LEU A 201 -18.98 0.81 17.90
CA LEU A 201 -19.17 1.48 16.62
C LEU A 201 -19.25 3.00 16.81
N PRO A 202 -18.27 3.78 16.32
CA PRO A 202 -18.34 5.24 16.36
C PRO A 202 -19.46 5.75 15.46
N SER A 203 -19.91 7.00 15.65
CA SER A 203 -20.80 7.61 14.67
C SER A 203 -20.15 7.67 13.29
N PRO A 204 -20.92 7.69 12.18
CA PRO A 204 -20.37 7.79 10.83
C PRO A 204 -19.46 9.01 10.62
N ASP A 205 -19.80 10.13 11.27
CA ASP A 205 -19.00 11.37 11.19
C ASP A 205 -17.69 11.24 11.95
N LEU A 206 -17.71 10.60 13.13
CA LEU A 206 -16.49 10.32 13.90
C LEU A 206 -15.58 9.35 13.16
N ALA A 207 -16.13 8.26 12.59
CA ALA A 207 -15.37 7.33 11.78
C ALA A 207 -14.71 8.01 10.58
N ARG A 208 -15.46 8.87 9.88
CA ARG A 208 -14.92 9.67 8.76
C ARG A 208 -13.82 10.63 9.20
N ARG A 209 -14.02 11.34 10.32
CA ARG A 209 -13.00 12.21 10.90
C ARG A 209 -11.73 11.45 11.23
N ASP A 210 -11.85 10.30 11.88
CA ASP A 210 -10.71 9.47 12.27
C ASP A 210 -9.98 8.90 11.05
N MET A 211 -10.69 8.53 9.97
CA MET A 211 -10.04 8.17 8.70
C MET A 211 -9.25 9.34 8.09
N VAL A 212 -9.74 10.58 8.18
CA VAL A 212 -9.00 11.77 7.73
C VAL A 212 -7.75 11.98 8.61
N ARG A 213 -7.87 11.87 9.93
CA ARG A 213 -6.73 11.93 10.87
C ARG A 213 -5.67 10.88 10.55
N ALA A 214 -6.08 9.63 10.34
CA ALA A 214 -5.19 8.54 9.95
C ALA A 214 -4.50 8.82 8.60
N SER A 215 -5.23 9.37 7.62
CA SER A 215 -4.66 9.81 6.34
C SER A 215 -3.59 10.89 6.53
N CYS A 216 -3.87 11.91 7.35
CA CYS A 216 -2.93 13.00 7.64
C CYS A 216 -1.67 12.47 8.32
N ARG A 217 -1.81 11.58 9.30
CA ARG A 217 -0.68 10.94 9.99
C ARG A 217 0.16 10.11 9.03
N ALA A 218 -0.48 9.27 8.21
CA ALA A 218 0.23 8.39 7.27
C ALA A 218 0.94 9.16 6.17
N LEU A 219 0.36 10.25 5.67
CA LEU A 219 0.95 11.12 4.65
C LEU A 219 1.99 12.11 5.21
N GLY A 220 1.85 12.48 6.49
CA GLY A 220 2.71 13.43 7.19
C GLY A 220 2.56 14.88 6.74
N LEU A 221 2.53 15.14 5.44
CA LEU A 221 2.21 16.43 4.84
C LEU A 221 1.05 16.25 3.88
N VAL A 222 0.03 17.09 4.00
CA VAL A 222 -1.21 16.96 3.24
C VAL A 222 -1.72 18.29 2.67
N LYS A 223 -2.39 18.17 1.52
CA LYS A 223 -3.35 19.14 1.00
C LYS A 223 -4.75 18.57 1.13
N THR A 224 -5.76 19.43 1.18
CA THR A 224 -7.17 19.03 1.24
C THR A 224 -7.55 17.99 0.19
N GLY A 225 -7.08 18.14 -1.05
CA GLY A 225 -7.42 17.23 -2.14
C GLY A 225 -6.80 15.83 -2.03
N TRP A 226 -5.87 15.59 -1.11
CA TRP A 226 -5.17 14.30 -0.99
C TRP A 226 -5.78 13.38 0.07
N VAL A 227 -6.41 13.93 1.12
CA VAL A 227 -6.84 13.14 2.28
C VAL A 227 -7.95 12.14 1.98
N ALA A 228 -8.86 12.50 1.06
CA ALA A 228 -9.98 11.62 0.70
C ALA A 228 -9.54 10.35 -0.04
N ASP A 229 -8.49 10.43 -0.85
CA ASP A 229 -8.02 9.30 -1.65
C ASP A 229 -7.52 8.14 -0.77
N TYR A 230 -6.87 8.44 0.35
CA TYR A 230 -6.21 7.44 1.18
C TYR A 230 -7.15 6.31 1.64
N TYR A 231 -8.36 6.66 2.08
CA TYR A 231 -9.41 5.71 2.48
C TYR A 231 -10.54 5.60 1.44
N ARG A 232 -10.38 6.11 0.21
CA ARG A 232 -11.44 6.16 -0.80
C ARG A 232 -12.72 6.81 -0.25
N LEU A 233 -12.57 7.88 0.49
CA LEU A 233 -13.70 8.68 0.97
C LEU A 233 -14.36 9.40 -0.22
N LYS A 234 -15.66 9.73 -0.07
CA LYS A 234 -16.36 10.54 -1.07
C LYS A 234 -15.58 11.84 -1.29
N ARG A 235 -15.41 12.21 -2.56
CA ARG A 235 -14.80 13.50 -2.91
C ARG A 235 -15.63 14.61 -2.30
N GLY A 236 -14.99 15.56 -1.63
CA GLY A 236 -15.67 16.63 -0.93
C GLY A 236 -14.70 17.68 -0.42
N LYS A 237 -15.25 18.70 0.25
CA LYS A 237 -14.46 19.76 0.89
C LYS A 237 -14.09 19.29 2.30
N TYR A 238 -12.82 19.01 2.51
CA TYR A 238 -12.27 18.63 3.83
C TYR A 238 -11.54 19.79 4.51
N ASP A 239 -11.55 20.98 3.91
CA ASP A 239 -10.85 22.17 4.42
C ASP A 239 -11.26 22.50 5.86
N ALA A 240 -12.56 22.58 6.13
CA ALA A 240 -13.07 22.87 7.47
C ALA A 240 -12.59 21.86 8.51
N LEU A 241 -12.58 20.56 8.15
CA LEU A 241 -12.09 19.51 9.05
C LEU A 241 -10.58 19.60 9.27
N LEU A 242 -9.79 19.91 8.23
CA LEU A 242 -8.34 20.08 8.40
C LEU A 242 -8.02 21.32 9.25
N HIS A 243 -8.76 22.41 9.10
CA HIS A 243 -8.62 23.59 9.98
C HIS A 243 -9.00 23.25 11.42
N GLN A 244 -10.11 22.54 11.64
CA GLN A 244 -10.50 22.08 12.96
C GLN A 244 -9.39 21.22 13.61
N LEU A 245 -8.81 20.26 12.87
CA LEU A 245 -7.70 19.45 13.37
C LEU A 245 -6.45 20.31 13.65
N ALA A 246 -6.26 21.40 12.92
CA ALA A 246 -5.18 22.34 13.19
C ALA A 246 -5.45 23.17 14.46
N ASP A 247 -6.67 23.63 14.68
CA ASP A 247 -7.09 24.33 15.89
C ASP A 247 -6.96 23.43 17.15
N GLU A 248 -7.15 22.13 16.98
CA GLU A 248 -6.96 21.11 18.02
C GLU A 248 -5.47 20.72 18.22
N GLY A 249 -4.56 21.28 17.40
CA GLY A 249 -3.11 21.03 17.51
C GLY A 249 -2.63 19.73 16.88
N GLU A 250 -3.50 19.01 16.17
CA GLU A 250 -3.14 17.77 15.48
C GLU A 250 -2.42 18.01 14.15
N LEU A 251 -2.68 19.15 13.52
CA LEU A 251 -2.07 19.58 12.27
C LEU A 251 -1.40 20.96 12.44
N LEU A 252 -0.28 21.14 11.79
CA LEU A 252 0.52 22.36 11.77
C LEU A 252 0.39 23.00 10.38
N PRO A 253 -0.25 24.18 10.25
CA PRO A 253 -0.36 24.86 8.96
C PRO A 253 1.01 25.25 8.42
N VAL A 254 1.23 25.02 7.12
CA VAL A 254 2.48 25.36 6.42
C VAL A 254 2.19 25.92 5.03
N ARG A 255 3.17 26.63 4.46
CA ARG A 255 3.19 27.00 3.04
C ARG A 255 4.33 26.27 2.35
N VAL A 256 4.09 25.77 1.14
CA VAL A 256 5.09 25.10 0.33
C VAL A 256 5.33 25.92 -0.94
N GLU A 257 6.60 26.12 -1.27
CA GLU A 257 7.03 26.84 -2.46
C GLU A 257 6.35 26.29 -3.73
N GLY A 258 5.83 27.19 -4.56
CA GLY A 258 5.12 26.84 -5.80
C GLY A 258 3.67 26.35 -5.62
N TRP A 259 3.17 26.23 -4.38
CA TRP A 259 1.78 25.84 -4.15
C TRP A 259 0.88 27.05 -3.91
N GLN A 260 -0.26 27.12 -4.60
CA GLN A 260 -1.21 28.22 -4.46
C GLN A 260 -1.95 28.20 -3.11
N HIS A 261 -2.20 27.01 -2.57
CA HIS A 261 -2.95 26.81 -1.32
C HIS A 261 -2.02 26.30 -0.23
N GLY A 262 -2.38 26.60 1.03
CA GLY A 262 -1.70 26.08 2.20
C GLY A 262 -1.73 24.56 2.26
N ALA A 263 -0.88 24.02 3.11
CA ALA A 263 -0.80 22.61 3.43
C ALA A 263 -0.71 22.44 4.95
N PHE A 264 -0.78 21.21 5.41
CA PHE A 264 -0.69 20.88 6.82
C PHE A 264 0.34 19.77 7.03
N VAL A 265 1.14 19.88 8.07
CA VAL A 265 2.03 18.83 8.57
C VAL A 265 1.40 18.20 9.79
N HIS A 266 1.37 16.88 9.88
CA HIS A 266 0.86 16.20 11.08
C HIS A 266 1.79 16.46 12.27
N ALA A 267 1.23 16.76 13.44
CA ALA A 267 1.97 17.18 14.64
C ALA A 267 3.02 16.16 15.10
N SER A 268 2.86 14.86 14.77
CA SER A 268 3.87 13.85 15.04
C SER A 268 5.20 14.07 14.31
N LEU A 269 5.25 14.99 13.35
CA LEU A 269 6.45 15.40 12.60
C LEU A 269 6.92 16.81 12.99
N ALA A 270 6.57 17.31 14.17
CA ALA A 270 6.95 18.65 14.61
C ALA A 270 8.48 18.84 14.64
N ASP A 271 9.22 17.85 15.11
CA ASP A 271 10.70 17.87 15.14
C ASP A 271 11.28 17.85 13.72
N GLU A 272 10.73 17.04 12.83
CA GLU A 272 11.11 17.01 11.42
C GLU A 272 10.78 18.32 10.72
N LEU A 273 9.67 18.97 11.08
CA LEU A 273 9.32 20.29 10.56
C LEU A 273 10.35 21.35 10.96
N VAL A 274 10.75 21.37 12.23
CA VAL A 274 11.82 22.27 12.72
C VAL A 274 13.13 22.02 11.95
N ARG A 275 13.51 20.76 11.77
CA ARG A 275 14.71 20.38 11.00
C ARG A 275 14.60 20.74 9.52
N ALA A 276 13.41 20.66 8.93
CA ALA A 276 13.16 21.08 7.55
C ALA A 276 13.37 22.59 7.40
N GLN A 277 12.78 23.40 8.30
CA GLN A 277 12.97 24.86 8.31
C GLN A 277 14.44 25.28 8.48
N ALA A 278 15.21 24.51 9.27
CA ALA A 278 16.64 24.72 9.45
C ALA A 278 17.51 24.18 8.29
N GLY A 279 16.90 23.60 7.22
CA GLY A 279 17.63 22.98 6.10
C GLY A 279 18.44 21.73 6.50
N SER A 280 18.18 21.17 7.68
CA SER A 280 18.91 20.02 8.24
C SER A 280 18.20 18.68 8.07
N LEU A 281 16.96 18.65 7.59
CA LEU A 281 16.23 17.42 7.29
C LEU A 281 16.76 16.80 5.99
N LYS A 282 17.49 15.71 6.08
CA LYS A 282 18.14 15.06 4.94
C LYS A 282 17.54 13.69 4.66
N ALA A 283 17.23 13.42 3.39
CA ALA A 283 16.87 12.10 2.91
C ALA A 283 18.13 11.34 2.45
N SER A 284 18.30 10.11 2.92
CA SER A 284 19.44 9.25 2.57
C SER A 284 19.04 7.86 2.08
N HIS A 285 17.74 7.53 2.12
CA HIS A 285 17.26 6.22 1.73
C HIS A 285 17.18 6.06 0.21
N THR A 286 17.56 4.87 -0.27
CA THR A 286 17.39 4.42 -1.65
C THR A 286 16.65 3.08 -1.63
N ALA A 287 15.55 2.97 -2.37
CA ALA A 287 14.69 1.81 -2.37
C ALA A 287 14.02 1.58 -3.73
N VAL A 288 13.73 0.31 -4.01
CA VAL A 288 12.81 -0.10 -5.08
C VAL A 288 11.40 -0.17 -4.47
N LEU A 289 10.46 0.58 -5.03
CA LEU A 289 9.10 0.67 -4.51
C LEU A 289 8.14 -0.25 -5.27
N SER A 290 7.04 -0.60 -4.62
CA SER A 290 5.90 -1.24 -5.28
C SER A 290 5.09 -0.23 -6.09
N PRO A 291 4.44 -0.63 -7.20
CA PRO A 291 3.43 0.18 -7.89
C PRO A 291 2.26 0.62 -7.01
N PHE A 292 2.00 -0.14 -5.95
CA PHE A 292 0.91 0.10 -5.00
C PHE A 292 1.40 0.64 -3.65
N ASP A 293 2.61 1.22 -3.65
CA ASP A 293 3.14 1.92 -2.47
C ASP A 293 2.33 3.18 -2.19
N PRO A 294 1.99 3.47 -0.89
CA PRO A 294 1.30 4.70 -0.52
C PRO A 294 1.94 5.97 -1.05
N LEU A 295 3.25 5.95 -1.32
CA LEU A 295 3.95 7.09 -1.88
C LEU A 295 3.50 7.43 -3.32
N VAL A 296 3.13 6.43 -4.12
CA VAL A 296 2.88 6.57 -5.57
C VAL A 296 1.48 6.17 -6.02
N TRP A 297 0.66 5.53 -5.20
CA TRP A 297 -0.66 5.06 -5.64
C TRP A 297 -1.62 6.20 -6.02
N ASP A 298 -1.51 7.38 -5.36
CA ASP A 298 -2.17 8.61 -5.79
C ASP A 298 -1.28 9.34 -6.81
N ARG A 299 -1.63 9.21 -8.07
CA ARG A 299 -0.85 9.75 -9.20
C ARG A 299 -0.74 11.26 -9.17
N LYS A 300 -1.84 11.95 -8.75
CA LYS A 300 -1.86 13.41 -8.66
C LYS A 300 -0.86 13.88 -7.61
N ARG A 301 -0.87 13.27 -6.43
CA ARG A 301 0.09 13.57 -5.36
C ARG A 301 1.53 13.24 -5.78
N ALA A 302 1.78 12.09 -6.42
CA ALA A 302 3.10 11.72 -6.90
C ALA A 302 3.63 12.73 -7.92
N SER A 303 2.80 13.19 -8.86
CA SER A 303 3.14 14.24 -9.83
C SER A 303 3.37 15.59 -9.14
N GLU A 304 2.46 16.05 -8.29
CA GLU A 304 2.55 17.35 -7.62
C GLU A 304 3.76 17.45 -6.67
N LEU A 305 4.06 16.38 -5.94
CA LEU A 305 5.11 16.41 -4.91
C LEU A 305 6.48 15.99 -5.45
N PHE A 306 6.54 14.96 -6.30
CA PHE A 306 7.80 14.41 -6.78
C PHE A 306 8.10 14.73 -8.25
N GLY A 307 7.17 15.32 -9.00
CA GLY A 307 7.28 15.49 -10.44
C GLY A 307 7.28 14.15 -11.18
N PHE A 308 6.69 13.11 -10.56
CA PHE A 308 6.75 11.74 -11.05
C PHE A 308 5.40 11.34 -11.64
N ASP A 309 5.31 11.35 -12.98
CA ASP A 309 4.14 10.84 -13.68
C ASP A 309 4.23 9.32 -13.79
N TYR A 310 3.41 8.64 -13.00
CA TYR A 310 3.45 7.19 -12.88
C TYR A 310 2.10 6.56 -13.20
N ARG A 311 2.14 5.53 -14.06
CA ARG A 311 0.99 4.68 -14.35
C ARG A 311 1.43 3.22 -14.46
N ILE A 312 0.75 2.34 -13.74
CA ILE A 312 0.95 0.90 -13.91
C ILE A 312 0.34 0.45 -15.25
N GLU A 313 1.09 -0.36 -16.00
CA GLU A 313 0.70 -0.79 -17.36
C GLU A 313 0.27 -2.27 -17.42
N CYS A 314 0.02 -2.91 -16.29
CA CYS A 314 -0.39 -4.31 -16.23
C CYS A 314 -1.73 -4.58 -16.95
N TYR A 315 -2.59 -3.57 -17.06
CA TYR A 315 -3.86 -3.61 -17.80
C TYR A 315 -3.75 -3.11 -19.24
N THR A 316 -2.57 -2.60 -19.63
CA THR A 316 -2.30 -2.12 -20.98
C THR A 316 -1.87 -3.31 -21.87
N PRO A 317 -2.43 -3.48 -23.07
CA PRO A 317 -1.96 -4.50 -24.01
C PRO A 317 -0.46 -4.38 -24.28
N ALA A 318 0.25 -5.52 -24.37
CA ALA A 318 1.70 -5.55 -24.46
C ALA A 318 2.32 -4.61 -25.50
N PRO A 319 1.80 -4.50 -26.76
CA PRO A 319 2.37 -3.58 -27.75
C PRO A 319 2.23 -2.09 -27.44
N LYS A 320 1.34 -1.74 -26.48
CA LYS A 320 1.08 -0.34 -26.10
C LYS A 320 1.76 0.05 -24.78
N ARG A 321 2.51 -0.86 -24.16
CA ARG A 321 3.27 -0.57 -22.94
C ARG A 321 4.51 0.24 -23.27
N GLN A 322 4.70 1.31 -22.53
CA GLN A 322 5.87 2.19 -22.66
C GLN A 322 7.05 1.69 -21.83
N TYR A 323 6.78 1.28 -20.60
CA TYR A 323 7.80 0.95 -19.60
C TYR A 323 7.85 -0.53 -19.22
N GLY A 324 6.75 -1.26 -19.33
CA GLY A 324 6.70 -2.68 -18.98
C GLY A 324 5.40 -3.10 -18.30
N TYR A 325 5.35 -4.35 -17.81
CA TYR A 325 4.14 -4.92 -17.24
C TYR A 325 3.90 -4.51 -15.78
N PHE A 326 4.93 -4.67 -14.93
CA PHE A 326 4.87 -4.38 -13.49
C PHE A 326 6.08 -3.56 -13.08
N VAL A 327 5.99 -2.28 -13.39
CA VAL A 327 7.11 -1.33 -13.32
C VAL A 327 7.27 -0.79 -11.91
N LEU A 328 8.45 -0.93 -11.34
CA LEU A 328 8.80 -0.59 -9.96
C LEU A 328 9.44 0.81 -9.92
N PRO A 329 8.86 1.79 -9.20
CA PRO A 329 9.49 3.10 -9.03
C PRO A 329 10.80 3.01 -8.23
N LEU A 330 11.75 3.88 -8.54
CA LEU A 330 13.06 3.95 -7.91
C LEU A 330 13.18 5.23 -7.08
N LEU A 331 13.24 5.09 -5.76
CA LEU A 331 13.51 6.17 -4.82
C LEU A 331 15.00 6.29 -4.58
N HIS A 332 15.57 7.49 -4.71
CA HIS A 332 16.95 7.79 -4.34
C HIS A 332 17.04 9.11 -3.59
N ARG A 333 17.38 9.04 -2.31
CA ARG A 333 17.68 10.19 -1.44
C ARG A 333 16.70 11.36 -1.60
N GLY A 334 15.40 11.07 -1.49
CA GLY A 334 14.35 12.09 -1.52
C GLY A 334 13.72 12.35 -2.88
N LYS A 335 14.17 11.69 -3.96
CA LYS A 335 13.63 11.84 -5.32
C LYS A 335 13.17 10.51 -5.89
N LEU A 336 12.10 10.50 -6.66
CA LEU A 336 11.77 9.42 -7.55
C LEU A 336 12.57 9.63 -8.84
N VAL A 337 13.61 8.81 -9.04
CA VAL A 337 14.63 9.05 -10.07
C VAL A 337 14.46 8.22 -11.32
N GLY A 338 13.52 7.28 -11.30
CA GLY A 338 13.32 6.38 -12.44
C GLY A 338 12.36 5.26 -12.11
N ARG A 339 12.31 4.29 -13.00
CA ARG A 339 11.44 3.13 -12.96
C ARG A 339 12.10 1.91 -13.59
N MET A 340 11.73 0.72 -13.11
CA MET A 340 12.36 -0.54 -13.52
C MET A 340 11.30 -1.61 -13.80
N ASP A 341 11.30 -2.22 -14.99
CA ASP A 341 10.59 -3.49 -15.22
C ASP A 341 11.53 -4.65 -14.90
N ALA A 342 11.12 -5.51 -14.00
CA ALA A 342 11.91 -6.62 -13.53
C ALA A 342 11.11 -7.91 -13.43
N LYS A 343 11.81 -9.05 -13.43
CA LYS A 343 11.21 -10.37 -13.24
C LYS A 343 12.12 -11.25 -12.39
N ALA A 344 11.52 -11.94 -11.44
CA ALA A 344 12.23 -12.96 -10.67
C ALA A 344 12.01 -14.35 -11.28
N HIS A 345 13.07 -14.94 -11.80
CA HIS A 345 13.11 -16.32 -12.29
C HIS A 345 13.48 -17.24 -11.13
N ARG A 346 12.49 -17.56 -10.29
CA ARG A 346 12.69 -18.25 -8.99
C ARG A 346 13.37 -19.59 -9.09
N LYS A 347 13.06 -20.38 -10.15
CA LYS A 347 13.67 -21.69 -10.36
C LYS A 347 15.14 -21.62 -10.73
N GLU A 348 15.56 -20.50 -11.34
CA GLU A 348 16.92 -20.25 -11.80
C GLU A 348 17.76 -19.47 -10.78
N GLY A 349 17.13 -18.92 -9.74
CA GLY A 349 17.79 -18.01 -8.79
C GLY A 349 18.20 -16.68 -9.42
N VAL A 350 17.57 -16.26 -10.54
CA VAL A 350 17.93 -15.07 -11.31
C VAL A 350 16.90 -13.97 -11.15
N PHE A 351 17.38 -12.76 -10.83
CA PHE A 351 16.62 -11.53 -10.87
C PHE A 351 16.97 -10.77 -12.15
N GLU A 352 16.04 -10.68 -13.07
CA GLU A 352 16.22 -10.00 -14.34
C GLU A 352 15.69 -8.56 -14.25
N VAL A 353 16.57 -7.59 -14.44
CA VAL A 353 16.22 -6.20 -14.75
C VAL A 353 16.01 -6.12 -16.25
N LYS A 354 14.77 -6.26 -16.72
CA LYS A 354 14.43 -6.23 -18.15
C LYS A 354 14.72 -4.86 -18.77
N SER A 355 14.28 -3.82 -18.08
CA SER A 355 14.53 -2.44 -18.48
C SER A 355 14.56 -1.52 -17.27
N LEU A 356 15.37 -0.47 -17.35
CA LEU A 356 15.44 0.62 -16.39
C LEU A 356 15.43 1.94 -17.12
N TYR A 357 14.57 2.84 -16.69
CA TYR A 357 14.42 4.17 -17.24
C TYR A 357 14.67 5.19 -16.13
N LEU A 358 15.51 6.18 -16.41
CA LEU A 358 15.68 7.33 -15.52
C LEU A 358 14.73 8.45 -15.95
N GLU A 359 14.24 9.21 -14.97
CA GLU A 359 13.43 10.40 -15.25
C GLU A 359 14.28 11.50 -15.89
N ASP A 360 13.63 12.40 -16.62
CA ASP A 360 14.28 13.51 -17.30
C ASP A 360 15.11 14.37 -16.33
N GLY A 361 16.28 14.78 -16.78
CA GLY A 361 17.19 15.59 -15.97
C GLY A 361 17.98 14.83 -14.89
N ILE A 362 17.75 13.52 -14.70
CA ILE A 362 18.55 12.71 -13.76
C ILE A 362 19.92 12.39 -14.38
N ARG A 363 20.98 12.95 -13.76
CA ARG A 363 22.36 12.63 -14.13
C ARG A 363 22.84 11.39 -13.37
N VAL A 364 23.46 10.46 -14.10
CA VAL A 364 24.09 9.29 -13.49
C VAL A 364 25.37 9.71 -12.80
N THR A 365 25.35 9.78 -11.48
CA THR A 365 26.53 9.96 -10.63
C THR A 365 26.97 8.60 -10.09
N ARG A 366 28.24 8.50 -9.65
CA ARG A 366 28.75 7.29 -8.98
C ARG A 366 27.90 6.91 -7.77
N THR A 367 27.47 7.89 -6.97
CA THR A 367 26.60 7.66 -5.80
C THR A 367 25.24 7.09 -6.20
N LEU A 368 24.57 7.67 -7.22
CA LEU A 368 23.29 7.16 -7.71
C LEU A 368 23.42 5.71 -8.20
N ALA A 369 24.44 5.43 -9.00
CA ALA A 369 24.64 4.10 -9.54
C ALA A 369 24.92 3.07 -8.43
N GLN A 370 25.81 3.38 -7.50
CA GLN A 370 26.12 2.49 -6.37
C GLN A 370 24.91 2.25 -5.46
N ASP A 371 24.17 3.30 -5.13
CA ASP A 371 22.99 3.17 -4.25
C ASP A 371 21.87 2.38 -4.90
N LEU A 372 21.57 2.60 -6.21
CA LEU A 372 20.59 1.82 -6.95
C LEU A 372 21.03 0.36 -7.12
N GLY A 373 22.29 0.12 -7.48
CA GLY A 373 22.84 -1.23 -7.59
C GLY A 373 22.71 -2.01 -6.28
N LYS A 374 23.06 -1.39 -5.15
CA LYS A 374 22.89 -1.98 -3.81
C LYS A 374 21.41 -2.25 -3.46
N ALA A 375 20.50 -1.34 -3.83
CA ALA A 375 19.08 -1.52 -3.56
C ALA A 375 18.47 -2.68 -4.37
N ILE A 376 18.85 -2.80 -5.65
CA ILE A 376 18.44 -3.91 -6.53
C ILE A 376 19.02 -5.24 -6.05
N GLN A 377 20.32 -5.27 -5.70
CA GLN A 377 20.98 -6.47 -5.20
C GLN A 377 20.33 -6.97 -3.91
N LYS A 378 20.08 -6.08 -2.93
CA LYS A 378 19.39 -6.43 -1.68
C LYS A 378 17.97 -6.99 -1.93
N LEU A 379 17.23 -6.45 -2.90
CA LEU A 379 15.92 -6.97 -3.27
C LEU A 379 16.04 -8.37 -3.87
N ALA A 380 17.00 -8.59 -4.75
CA ALA A 380 17.26 -9.88 -5.38
C ALA A 380 17.66 -10.95 -4.33
N GLU A 381 18.54 -10.61 -3.39
CA GLU A 381 18.95 -11.47 -2.28
C GLU A 381 17.79 -11.83 -1.36
N TRP A 382 17.01 -10.83 -0.93
CA TRP A 382 15.82 -11.07 -0.10
C TRP A 382 14.82 -11.98 -0.79
N HIS A 383 14.67 -11.82 -2.11
CA HIS A 383 13.77 -12.61 -2.93
C HIS A 383 14.31 -14.02 -3.26
N GLN A 384 15.53 -14.38 -2.82
CA GLN A 384 16.22 -15.65 -3.13
C GLN A 384 16.51 -15.83 -4.64
N THR A 385 16.75 -14.72 -5.34
CA THR A 385 17.19 -14.68 -6.75
C THR A 385 18.44 -13.81 -6.89
N PRO A 386 19.56 -14.15 -6.21
CA PRO A 386 20.72 -13.26 -6.04
C PRO A 386 21.50 -13.00 -7.33
N LEU A 387 21.31 -13.80 -8.36
CA LEU A 387 22.00 -13.62 -9.63
C LEU A 387 21.30 -12.54 -10.47
N LEU A 388 21.98 -11.44 -10.73
CA LEU A 388 21.44 -10.34 -11.52
C LEU A 388 21.68 -10.55 -13.01
N ARG A 389 20.63 -10.35 -13.82
CA ARG A 389 20.69 -10.26 -15.28
C ARG A 389 20.17 -8.90 -15.71
N TYR A 390 20.89 -8.23 -16.59
CA TYR A 390 20.55 -6.91 -17.08
C TYR A 390 20.15 -6.94 -18.54
N GLY A 391 19.00 -6.37 -18.87
CA GLY A 391 18.51 -6.13 -20.23
C GLY A 391 18.78 -4.70 -20.66
N ASN A 392 17.74 -3.94 -20.95
CA ASN A 392 17.85 -2.54 -21.40
C ASN A 392 18.03 -1.61 -20.18
N VAL A 393 19.29 -1.37 -19.81
CA VAL A 393 19.69 -0.48 -18.72
C VAL A 393 20.56 0.63 -19.29
N PRO A 394 20.43 1.90 -18.83
CA PRO A 394 21.28 3.00 -19.27
C PRO A 394 22.77 2.66 -19.17
N ALA A 395 23.50 2.81 -20.26
CA ALA A 395 24.91 2.42 -20.36
C ALA A 395 25.79 2.96 -19.22
N PRO A 396 25.62 4.23 -18.75
CA PRO A 396 26.40 4.75 -17.63
C PRO A 396 26.15 4.04 -16.30
N LEU A 397 24.92 3.51 -16.05
CA LEU A 397 24.64 2.70 -14.88
C LEU A 397 25.26 1.33 -14.97
N LEU A 398 25.09 0.69 -16.14
CA LEU A 398 25.57 -0.67 -16.38
C LEU A 398 27.10 -0.75 -16.28
N ALA A 399 27.84 0.25 -16.83
CA ALA A 399 29.28 0.31 -16.72
C ALA A 399 29.75 0.34 -15.25
N GLN A 400 29.13 1.18 -14.41
CA GLN A 400 29.50 1.25 -13.00
C GLN A 400 29.14 -0.02 -12.21
N TRP A 401 28.05 -0.70 -12.54
CA TRP A 401 27.68 -1.96 -11.88
C TRP A 401 28.63 -3.10 -12.25
N GLN A 402 29.12 -3.13 -13.50
CA GLN A 402 30.09 -4.13 -13.95
C GLN A 402 31.49 -3.91 -13.35
N GLU A 403 31.88 -2.65 -13.09
CA GLU A 403 33.15 -2.35 -12.38
C GLU A 403 33.16 -2.83 -10.94
N VAL A 404 32.02 -2.78 -10.23
CA VAL A 404 31.89 -3.24 -8.83
C VAL A 404 31.80 -4.76 -8.72
N ALA A 405 31.40 -5.44 -9.77
CA ALA A 405 31.27 -6.92 -9.82
C ALA A 405 32.61 -7.63 -10.14
N ARG A 406 33.64 -6.91 -10.56
CA ARG A 406 35.02 -7.38 -10.76
C ARG A 406 35.85 -7.18 -9.51
#